data_b9dbe7723e310abd2f03d2d4fddb770a
#
_entry.id   b9dbe7723e310abd2f03d2d4fddb770a
#
_cell.length_a   1.000
_cell.length_b   1.000
_cell.length_c   1.000
_cell.angle_alpha   90.00
_cell.angle_beta   90.00
_cell.angle_gamma   90.00
#
_symmetry.space_group_name_H-M   'P 1'
#
loop_
_entity.id
_entity.type
_entity.pdbx_description
1 polymer ?
#
loop_
_entity_poly.entity_id
_entity_poly.type
_entity_poly.pdbx_seq_one_letter_code
_entity_poly.pdbx_strand_id
1 'polypeptide(L)'
;MLKLSPPELRIIGRMLIEKFGEASPLLDGISSLKFENRHMTGTGYYINFLNSQDLPAINKLNTELSEDLRTTLPAPCDVVGFTLFIRDGYLASFESYTFGDVGWPEEVMENWLTFETA
;
A
#
# COMPACT_ATOMS: atom_id res chain seq x y z
N MET A 1 -0.05 11.08 -15.06
CA MET A 1 -0.48 10.21 -13.95
C MET A 1 0.72 9.62 -13.23
N LEU A 2 0.58 9.40 -11.95
CA LEU A 2 1.62 8.84 -11.12
C LEU A 2 1.58 7.32 -11.12
N LYS A 3 2.73 6.71 -10.81
CA LYS A 3 2.88 5.28 -10.55
C LYS A 3 3.35 5.07 -9.13
N LEU A 4 3.15 3.88 -8.61
CA LEU A 4 3.64 3.54 -7.27
C LEU A 4 5.16 3.67 -7.19
N SER A 5 5.64 4.19 -6.07
CA SER A 5 7.07 4.26 -5.78
C SER A 5 7.63 2.85 -5.49
N PRO A 6 8.94 2.64 -5.58
CA PRO A 6 9.54 1.35 -5.22
C PRO A 6 9.16 0.85 -3.83
N PRO A 7 9.16 1.67 -2.76
CA PRO A 7 8.68 1.24 -1.46
C PRO A 7 7.22 0.78 -1.46
N GLU A 8 6.34 1.53 -2.13
CA GLU A 8 4.93 1.16 -2.25
C GLU A 8 4.75 -0.17 -2.96
N LEU A 9 5.47 -0.38 -4.07
CA LEU A 9 5.44 -1.66 -4.79
C LEU A 9 5.87 -2.82 -3.90
N ARG A 10 6.91 -2.63 -3.11
CA ARG A 10 7.42 -3.65 -2.20
C ARG A 10 6.38 -4.04 -1.15
N ILE A 11 5.75 -3.05 -0.52
CA ILE A 11 4.75 -3.29 0.52
C ILE A 11 3.51 -3.97 -0.04
N ILE A 12 2.98 -3.45 -1.14
CA ILE A 12 1.80 -4.03 -1.79
C ILE A 12 2.09 -5.45 -2.26
N GLY A 13 3.25 -5.66 -2.90
CA GLY A 13 3.66 -6.99 -3.34
C GLY A 13 3.75 -7.98 -2.19
N ARG A 14 4.31 -7.55 -1.07
CA ARG A 14 4.41 -8.39 0.13
C ARG A 14 3.04 -8.76 0.70
N MET A 15 2.12 -7.79 0.79
CA MET A 15 0.76 -8.03 1.27
C MET A 15 0.04 -9.06 0.39
N LEU A 16 0.19 -8.95 -0.92
CA LEU A 16 -0.42 -9.88 -1.87
C LEU A 16 0.19 -11.28 -1.78
N ILE A 17 1.50 -11.37 -1.65
CA ILE A 17 2.19 -12.66 -1.52
C ILE A 17 1.77 -13.37 -0.23
N GLU A 18 1.71 -12.67 0.88
CA GLU A 18 1.30 -13.24 2.16
C GLU A 18 -0.13 -13.75 2.14
N LYS A 19 -1.02 -13.07 1.45
CA LYS A 19 -2.44 -13.45 1.39
C LYS A 19 -2.75 -14.48 0.31
N PHE A 20 -2.18 -14.33 -0.88
CA PHE A 20 -2.58 -15.10 -2.06
C PHE A 20 -1.45 -15.95 -2.65
N GLY A 21 -0.22 -15.79 -2.18
CA GLY A 21 0.94 -16.52 -2.69
C GLY A 21 1.59 -15.82 -3.88
N GLU A 22 2.80 -16.27 -4.23
CA GLU A 22 3.63 -15.66 -5.27
C GLU A 22 3.07 -15.81 -6.69
N ALA A 23 2.15 -16.73 -6.90
CA ALA A 23 1.54 -16.97 -8.20
C ALA A 23 0.28 -16.12 -8.45
N SER A 24 -0.08 -15.22 -7.53
CA SER A 24 -1.27 -14.40 -7.70
C SER A 24 -1.18 -13.53 -8.94
N PRO A 25 -2.22 -13.51 -9.79
CA PRO A 25 -2.24 -12.63 -10.97
C PRO A 25 -2.22 -11.15 -10.62
N LEU A 26 -2.64 -10.77 -9.39
CA LEU A 26 -2.59 -9.37 -8.95
C LEU A 26 -1.16 -8.82 -8.93
N LEU A 27 -0.16 -9.67 -8.66
CA LEU A 27 1.24 -9.25 -8.65
C LEU A 27 1.73 -8.78 -10.02
N ASP A 28 1.19 -9.35 -11.09
CA ASP A 28 1.65 -9.04 -12.46
C ASP A 28 1.29 -7.62 -12.87
N GLY A 29 0.30 -7.01 -12.24
CA GLY A 29 -0.21 -5.70 -12.62
C GLY A 29 0.24 -4.54 -11.75
N ILE A 30 0.85 -4.78 -10.57
CA ILE A 30 1.09 -3.70 -9.61
C ILE A 30 2.01 -2.60 -10.13
N SER A 31 3.01 -2.94 -10.94
CA SER A 31 3.92 -1.95 -11.52
C SER A 31 3.26 -1.07 -12.58
N SER A 32 2.10 -1.47 -13.07
CA SER A 32 1.33 -0.73 -14.08
C SER A 32 0.18 0.07 -13.47
N LEU A 33 -0.05 -0.01 -12.17
CA LEU A 33 -1.09 0.77 -11.50
C LEU A 33 -0.82 2.26 -11.62
N LYS A 34 -1.87 3.04 -11.88
CA LYS A 34 -1.80 4.48 -12.05
C LYS A 34 -2.79 5.19 -11.16
N PHE A 35 -2.42 6.38 -10.70
CA PHE A 35 -3.29 7.23 -9.87
C PHE A 35 -2.96 8.70 -10.11
N GLU A 36 -3.85 9.60 -9.71
CA GLU A 36 -3.66 11.04 -9.90
C GLU A 36 -2.77 11.65 -8.84
N ASN A 37 -3.11 11.42 -7.58
CA ASN A 37 -2.37 11.99 -6.46
C ASN A 37 -2.46 11.11 -5.22
N ARG A 38 -1.55 11.38 -4.28
CA ARG A 38 -1.67 10.88 -2.91
C ARG A 38 -2.49 11.90 -2.11
N HIS A 39 -3.64 11.44 -1.61
CA HIS A 39 -4.55 12.29 -0.84
C HIS A 39 -4.14 12.28 0.62
N MET A 40 -3.56 13.38 1.09
CA MET A 40 -3.08 13.48 2.47
C MET A 40 -4.26 13.61 3.43
N THR A 41 -4.23 12.81 4.50
CA THR A 41 -5.29 12.74 5.51
C THR A 41 -4.93 13.41 6.84
N GLY A 42 -3.72 13.94 6.96
CA GLY A 42 -3.19 14.46 8.21
C GLY A 42 -2.32 13.45 8.95
N THR A 43 -2.71 12.18 8.98
CA THR A 43 -1.95 11.10 9.63
C THR A 43 -1.38 10.09 8.64
N GLY A 44 -1.61 10.30 7.36
CA GLY A 44 -1.15 9.42 6.31
C GLY A 44 -1.62 9.89 4.95
N TYR A 45 -1.83 8.96 4.04
CA TYR A 45 -2.39 9.26 2.73
C TYR A 45 -3.11 8.05 2.17
N TYR A 46 -3.94 8.28 1.16
CA TYR A 46 -4.52 7.18 0.39
C TYR A 46 -4.39 7.44 -1.11
N ILE A 47 -4.44 6.36 -1.87
CA ILE A 47 -4.36 6.35 -3.33
C ILE A 47 -5.57 5.60 -3.86
N ASN A 48 -6.23 6.16 -4.88
CA ASN A 48 -7.26 5.45 -5.65
C ASN A 48 -6.68 5.07 -7.02
N PHE A 49 -6.68 3.78 -7.33
CA PHE A 49 -6.15 3.32 -8.61
C PHE A 49 -7.18 3.56 -9.73
N LEU A 50 -6.71 4.09 -10.85
CA LEU A 50 -7.59 4.50 -11.96
C LEU A 50 -7.73 3.43 -13.05
N ASN A 51 -6.75 2.56 -13.20
CA ASN A 51 -6.70 1.60 -14.30
C ASN A 51 -6.74 0.13 -13.87
N SER A 52 -7.12 -0.15 -12.62
CA SER A 52 -7.06 -1.51 -12.08
C SER A 52 -7.93 -2.50 -12.85
N GLN A 53 -9.03 -2.04 -13.46
CA GLN A 53 -9.91 -2.89 -14.25
C GLN A 53 -9.26 -3.37 -15.55
N ASP A 54 -8.20 -2.73 -16.00
CA ASP A 54 -7.44 -3.11 -17.20
C ASP A 54 -6.29 -4.07 -16.87
N LEU A 55 -6.14 -4.43 -15.59
CA LEU A 55 -5.05 -5.25 -15.09
C LEU A 55 -5.57 -6.60 -14.59
N PRO A 56 -4.67 -7.60 -14.42
CA PRO A 56 -5.07 -8.90 -13.90
C PRO A 56 -5.82 -8.80 -12.58
N ALA A 57 -6.86 -9.63 -12.42
CA ALA A 57 -7.72 -9.65 -11.25
C ALA A 57 -7.89 -11.07 -10.74
N ILE A 58 -8.45 -11.19 -9.54
CA ILE A 58 -8.88 -12.47 -8.97
C ILE A 58 -10.41 -12.51 -8.94
N ASN A 59 -11.00 -13.69 -8.66
CA ASN A 59 -12.45 -13.88 -8.72
C ASN A 59 -13.21 -12.97 -7.75
N LYS A 60 -13.90 -11.97 -8.25
CA LYS A 60 -14.91 -11.11 -7.58
C LYS A 60 -14.78 -10.97 -6.06
N LEU A 61 -13.56 -11.00 -5.55
CA LEU A 61 -13.30 -10.89 -4.12
C LEU A 61 -13.40 -9.43 -3.67
N ASN A 62 -14.07 -9.21 -2.55
CA ASN A 62 -14.08 -7.93 -1.86
C ASN A 62 -13.43 -8.14 -0.51
N THR A 63 -12.27 -7.53 -0.29
CA THR A 63 -11.53 -7.71 0.96
C THR A 63 -10.57 -6.54 1.21
N GLU A 64 -10.02 -6.52 2.39
CA GLU A 64 -9.00 -5.57 2.81
C GLU A 64 -7.82 -6.35 3.38
N LEU A 65 -6.61 -5.97 2.98
CA LEU A 65 -5.38 -6.51 3.53
C LEU A 65 -4.72 -5.42 4.37
N SER A 66 -4.27 -5.76 5.56
CA SER A 66 -3.59 -4.81 6.44
C SER A 66 -2.26 -5.35 6.91
N GLU A 67 -1.29 -4.47 7.06
CA GLU A 67 0.03 -4.81 7.57
C GLU A 67 0.63 -3.63 8.33
N ASP A 68 1.31 -3.91 9.44
CA ASP A 68 2.03 -2.93 10.23
C ASP A 68 3.53 -3.18 10.09
N LEU A 69 4.29 -2.13 9.80
CA LEU A 69 5.73 -2.24 9.65
C LEU A 69 6.45 -1.32 10.64
N ARG A 70 7.58 -1.78 11.15
CA ARG A 70 8.47 -0.97 11.97
C ARG A 70 9.35 -0.07 11.10
N THR A 71 9.61 1.11 11.61
CA THR A 71 10.51 2.08 10.97
C THR A 71 11.69 2.35 11.89
N THR A 72 12.69 3.05 11.36
CA THR A 72 13.82 3.55 12.14
C THR A 72 13.55 4.92 12.77
N LEU A 73 12.34 5.46 12.58
CA LEU A 73 11.96 6.76 13.15
C LEU A 73 11.56 6.62 14.61
N PRO A 74 11.66 7.72 15.40
CA PRO A 74 11.24 7.69 16.79
C PRO A 74 9.71 7.58 16.91
N ALA A 75 9.25 7.07 18.05
CA ALA A 75 7.82 7.02 18.37
C ALA A 75 7.18 8.41 18.26
N PRO A 76 5.92 8.52 17.79
CA PRO A 76 5.01 7.43 17.40
C PRO A 76 5.12 6.99 15.94
N CYS A 77 6.15 7.42 15.22
CA CYS A 77 6.37 7.05 13.81
C CYS A 77 7.21 5.77 13.66
N ASP A 78 7.48 5.07 14.75
CA ASP A 78 8.24 3.82 14.76
C ASP A 78 7.44 2.63 14.21
N VAL A 79 6.12 2.75 14.12
CA VAL A 79 5.25 1.77 13.46
C VAL A 79 4.31 2.51 12.52
N VAL A 80 4.17 2.02 11.30
CA VAL A 80 3.23 2.56 10.31
C VAL A 80 2.33 1.42 9.82
N GLY A 81 1.08 1.76 9.51
CA GLY A 81 0.11 0.80 9.02
C GLY A 81 -0.21 1.02 7.55
N PHE A 82 -0.59 -0.07 6.87
CA PHE A 82 -0.98 -0.05 5.47
C PHE A 82 -2.24 -0.88 5.30
N THR A 83 -3.14 -0.43 4.43
CA THR A 83 -4.32 -1.18 4.05
C THR A 83 -4.47 -1.16 2.54
N LEU A 84 -4.66 -2.33 1.96
CA LEU A 84 -4.89 -2.50 0.53
C LEU A 84 -6.32 -2.99 0.35
N PHE A 85 -7.10 -2.26 -0.43
CA PHE A 85 -8.50 -2.57 -0.69
C PHE A 85 -8.64 -3.27 -2.04
N ILE A 86 -9.30 -4.42 -2.04
CA ILE A 86 -9.61 -5.20 -3.23
C ILE A 86 -11.13 -5.17 -3.39
N ARG A 87 -11.62 -4.80 -4.58
CA ARG A 87 -13.04 -4.73 -4.90
C ARG A 87 -13.29 -5.43 -6.24
N ASP A 88 -14.25 -6.35 -6.24
CA ASP A 88 -14.57 -7.19 -7.41
C ASP A 88 -13.35 -7.91 -7.99
N GLY A 89 -12.38 -8.24 -7.14
CA GLY A 89 -11.15 -8.90 -7.55
C GLY A 89 -10.07 -7.97 -8.08
N TYR A 90 -10.30 -6.66 -8.14
CA TYR A 90 -9.33 -5.66 -8.59
C TYR A 90 -8.73 -4.87 -7.43
N LEU A 91 -7.49 -4.44 -7.60
CA LEU A 91 -6.85 -3.52 -6.64
C LEU A 91 -7.52 -2.16 -6.76
N ALA A 92 -8.24 -1.75 -5.73
CA ALA A 92 -9.06 -0.53 -5.75
C ALA A 92 -8.32 0.67 -5.18
N SER A 93 -7.73 0.53 -4.00
CA SER A 93 -7.06 1.63 -3.31
C SER A 93 -6.04 1.12 -2.29
N PHE A 94 -5.17 2.02 -1.89
CA PHE A 94 -4.10 1.76 -0.92
C PHE A 94 -4.05 2.91 0.07
N GLU A 95 -3.93 2.59 1.35
CA GLU A 95 -3.87 3.57 2.42
C GLU A 95 -2.64 3.35 3.29
N SER A 96 -2.02 4.44 3.73
CA SER A 96 -0.86 4.43 4.61
C SER A 96 -1.11 5.40 5.76
N TYR A 97 -0.78 5.02 6.99
CA TYR A 97 -1.11 5.84 8.17
C TYR A 97 -0.15 5.59 9.33
N THR A 98 -0.04 6.59 10.21
CA THR A 98 0.68 6.48 11.47
C THR A 98 -0.30 6.17 12.61
N PHE A 99 0.21 5.57 13.68
CA PHE A 99 -0.56 5.32 14.89
C PHE A 99 -0.30 6.45 15.88
N GLY A 100 -1.19 7.43 15.94
CA GLY A 100 -1.09 8.57 16.83
C GLY A 100 -1.55 9.86 16.19
N ASP A 101 -1.51 10.95 16.95
CA ASP A 101 -1.97 12.26 16.53
C ASP A 101 -0.86 13.09 15.86
N VAL A 102 -0.01 12.45 15.10
CA VAL A 102 1.07 13.13 14.38
C VAL A 102 0.82 13.06 12.87
N GLY A 103 1.22 14.12 12.18
CA GLY A 103 1.17 14.15 10.73
C GLY A 103 2.10 13.10 10.13
N TRP A 104 1.81 12.71 8.88
CA TRP A 104 2.65 11.78 8.14
C TRP A 104 4.00 12.43 7.85
N PRO A 105 5.11 11.91 8.39
CA PRO A 105 6.42 12.49 8.13
C PRO A 105 6.95 12.04 6.77
N GLU A 106 7.52 12.98 6.01
CA GLU A 106 8.08 12.67 4.69
C GLU A 106 9.20 11.63 4.77
N GLU A 107 9.96 11.63 5.86
CA GLU A 107 11.05 10.68 6.08
C GLU A 107 10.59 9.23 6.09
N VAL A 108 9.33 8.96 6.42
CA VAL A 108 8.79 7.60 6.38
C VAL A 108 8.86 7.06 4.96
N MET A 109 8.46 7.84 3.97
CA MET A 109 8.49 7.40 2.57
C MET A 109 9.92 7.15 2.08
N GLU A 110 10.87 7.97 2.49
CA GLU A 110 12.26 7.84 2.09
C GLU A 110 12.93 6.61 2.71
N ASN A 111 12.46 6.20 3.90
CA ASN A 111 13.07 5.13 4.68
C ASN A 111 12.29 3.81 4.64
N TRP A 112 11.31 3.68 3.78
CA TRP A 112 10.50 2.45 3.70
C TRP A 112 11.31 1.19 3.41
N LEU A 113 12.48 1.34 2.78
CA LEU A 113 13.33 0.19 2.47
C LEU A 113 13.92 -0.47 3.72
N THR A 114 13.93 0.23 4.84
CA THR A 114 14.48 -0.25 6.11
C THR A 114 13.39 -0.77 7.05
N PHE A 115 12.14 -0.84 6.59
CA PHE A 115 11.03 -1.29 7.41
C PHE A 115 11.12 -2.79 7.66
N GLU A 116 10.83 -3.17 8.90
CA GLU A 116 10.72 -4.56 9.31
C GLU A 116 9.27 -4.84 9.70
N THR A 117 8.86 -6.10 9.59
CA THR A 117 7.52 -6.51 10.04
C THR A 117 7.38 -6.25 11.53
N ALA A 118 6.31 -5.58 11.91
CA ALA A 118 6.05 -5.25 13.30
C ALA A 118 5.70 -6.49 14.13
#